data_6c84d94462b1290e31229d308217951e
#
_entry.id   6c84d94462b1290e31229d308217951e
#
_cell.length_a   1.000
_cell.length_b   1.000
_cell.length_c   1.000
_cell.angle_alpha   90.00
_cell.angle_beta   90.00
_cell.angle_gamma   90.00
#
_symmetry.space_group_name_H-M   'P 1'
#
loop_
_entity.id
_entity.type
_entity.pdbx_description
1 polymer ?
#
loop_
_entity_poly.entity_id
_entity_poly.type
_entity_poly.pdbx_seq_one_letter_code
_entity_poly.pdbx_strand_id
1 'polypeptide(L)'
;MVLEQTETESLQYDYSNDSLWLNALADGLEKLVARGIGKGEAHFILPGSLLLTKTIRAPRVEESKQRQIVAFELQQKMPYPLAELIWDYQVVEDDGVEQEVLAIAVRPAIAESFCEKVDALGLNPVELSAASILDYNALRHSLLEMRGEETLVINIGAKSTNLLFVNPEGFLIRNIALGGNSLTQHVADSIGVPFAKAEQVKKSFFSGEVAFSSDDPAVQVLEKNAEQFKARMSQEVTRSVVTYKRLKKGKSPTRVFLCGKGSLLPGLPEYLSQKQALTVDYFDPLRAVKIGPQIDPEILPQLPFMLSEVVGEACRVFAVGETSSYRGINLLPKDKLAHMTIRKKRWWLAAAAAILSLLPLPVVIGTMAELSQAEKTLAEKKGQLRQKQLEVSEQVEKQQGLLALDHFARAIDKEISPLLTVSSGADNWRLLLADLQTLIINDAREVWLDELYVQRESRGSKKPARRRASNDQNLKPNRVLVLNGRFLVRDPETESSRENLIQLNSALQKALTESLDQCDFAKKILKKQFETEGRGDLFNRFYTYFHYEIELKGERSL
;
A
#
# COMPACT_ATOMS: atom_id res chain seq x y z
N MET A 1 13.38 20.97 -13.91
CA MET A 1 12.23 21.20 -13.01
C MET A 1 11.81 22.65 -13.13
N VAL A 2 10.51 22.93 -13.13
CA VAL A 2 9.90 24.27 -13.21
C VAL A 2 8.95 24.43 -12.05
N LEU A 3 9.02 25.55 -11.32
CA LEU A 3 8.04 25.96 -10.32
C LEU A 3 6.98 26.80 -11.03
N GLU A 4 5.80 26.25 -11.26
CA GLU A 4 4.74 26.90 -12.04
C GLU A 4 3.80 27.75 -11.17
N GLN A 5 3.45 27.24 -9.99
CA GLN A 5 2.57 27.89 -9.05
C GLN A 5 2.99 27.60 -7.60
N THR A 6 2.80 28.55 -6.72
CA THR A 6 2.96 28.37 -5.27
C THR A 6 1.89 29.12 -4.52
N GLU A 7 1.32 28.47 -3.52
CA GLU A 7 0.34 29.03 -2.63
C GLU A 7 0.71 28.76 -1.17
N THR A 8 0.45 29.69 -0.31
CA THR A 8 0.74 29.55 1.12
C THR A 8 -0.46 29.90 1.98
N GLU A 9 -0.65 29.15 3.05
CA GLU A 9 -1.67 29.43 4.05
C GLU A 9 -1.10 29.25 5.45
N SER A 10 -1.40 30.19 6.33
CA SER A 10 -0.95 30.14 7.73
C SER A 10 -1.97 29.39 8.57
N LEU A 11 -1.53 28.27 9.17
CA LEU A 11 -2.38 27.53 10.08
C LEU A 11 -2.57 28.28 11.39
N GLN A 12 -3.81 28.50 11.76
CA GLN A 12 -4.19 29.15 13.02
C GLN A 12 -4.91 28.15 13.92
N TYR A 13 -4.30 27.78 15.01
CA TYR A 13 -4.87 26.90 16.03
C TYR A 13 -4.19 27.14 17.38
N ASP A 14 -4.76 26.60 18.43
CA ASP A 14 -4.12 26.62 19.75
C ASP A 14 -2.92 25.64 19.75
N TYR A 15 -1.73 26.18 19.69
CA TYR A 15 -0.46 25.42 19.63
C TYR A 15 -0.15 24.63 20.91
N SER A 16 -0.86 24.89 22.01
CA SER A 16 -0.77 24.10 23.24
C SER A 16 -1.44 22.73 23.10
N ASN A 17 -2.35 22.60 22.12
CA ASN A 17 -3.09 21.37 21.85
C ASN A 17 -2.71 20.78 20.48
N ASP A 18 -1.82 19.80 20.50
CA ASP A 18 -1.33 19.12 19.28
C ASP A 18 -2.43 18.37 18.52
N SER A 19 -3.60 18.12 19.10
CA SER A 19 -4.69 17.45 18.38
C SER A 19 -5.42 18.36 17.38
N LEU A 20 -5.29 19.68 17.52
CA LEU A 20 -6.01 20.66 16.69
C LEU A 20 -5.34 20.93 15.35
N TRP A 21 -4.06 20.57 15.18
CA TRP A 21 -3.31 20.89 13.97
C TRP A 21 -3.90 20.25 12.71
N LEU A 22 -4.44 19.03 12.82
CA LEU A 22 -5.06 18.32 11.68
C LEU A 22 -6.31 19.01 11.16
N ASN A 23 -7.11 19.60 12.05
CA ASN A 23 -8.28 20.38 11.64
C ASN A 23 -7.85 21.67 10.97
N ALA A 24 -6.91 22.41 11.58
CA ALA A 24 -6.37 23.63 10.99
C ALA A 24 -5.68 23.35 9.64
N LEU A 25 -5.03 22.20 9.49
CA LEU A 25 -4.44 21.78 8.21
C LEU A 25 -5.53 21.53 7.16
N ALA A 26 -6.61 20.83 7.52
CA ALA A 26 -7.71 20.58 6.59
C ALA A 26 -8.35 21.90 6.13
N ASP A 27 -8.62 22.82 7.05
CA ASP A 27 -9.16 24.16 6.76
C ASP A 27 -8.20 24.96 5.86
N GLY A 28 -6.89 24.87 6.12
CA GLY A 28 -5.86 25.51 5.29
C GLY A 28 -5.81 24.94 3.89
N LEU A 29 -5.83 23.61 3.76
CA LEU A 29 -5.86 22.93 2.46
C LEU A 29 -7.13 23.22 1.67
N GLU A 30 -8.29 23.30 2.33
CA GLU A 30 -9.54 23.70 1.69
C GLU A 30 -9.44 25.09 1.07
N LYS A 31 -8.87 26.06 1.79
CA LYS A 31 -8.60 27.40 1.27
C LYS A 31 -7.63 27.38 0.07
N LEU A 32 -6.58 26.57 0.13
CA LEU A 32 -5.64 26.43 -0.96
C LEU A 32 -6.30 25.82 -2.21
N VAL A 33 -7.13 24.80 -2.04
CA VAL A 33 -7.93 24.21 -3.13
C VAL A 33 -8.90 25.24 -3.71
N ALA A 34 -9.53 26.07 -2.86
CA ALA A 34 -10.41 27.16 -3.32
C ALA A 34 -9.66 28.25 -4.10
N ARG A 35 -8.37 28.46 -3.85
CA ARG A 35 -7.49 29.37 -4.63
C ARG A 35 -6.97 28.78 -5.94
N GLY A 36 -7.30 27.53 -6.26
CA GLY A 36 -6.98 26.93 -7.55
C GLY A 36 -5.87 25.87 -7.51
N ILE A 37 -5.44 25.41 -6.33
CA ILE A 37 -4.61 24.20 -6.27
C ILE A 37 -5.42 23.02 -6.76
N GLY A 38 -4.90 22.34 -7.77
CA GLY A 38 -5.56 21.24 -8.45
C GLY A 38 -5.89 20.07 -7.52
N LYS A 39 -7.05 19.44 -7.74
CA LYS A 39 -7.39 18.16 -7.12
C LYS A 39 -6.70 17.00 -7.84
N GLY A 40 -6.54 15.90 -7.16
CA GLY A 40 -5.96 14.68 -7.75
C GLY A 40 -4.80 14.12 -6.96
N GLU A 41 -3.85 13.50 -7.66
CA GLU A 41 -2.66 12.91 -7.05
C GLU A 41 -1.74 13.99 -6.47
N ALA A 42 -1.37 13.84 -5.21
CA ALA A 42 -0.55 14.80 -4.49
C ALA A 42 0.49 14.11 -3.60
N HIS A 43 1.67 14.71 -3.50
CA HIS A 43 2.71 14.34 -2.56
C HIS A 43 2.60 15.23 -1.33
N PHE A 44 2.67 14.62 -0.16
CA PHE A 44 2.59 15.32 1.12
C PHE A 44 3.86 15.12 1.93
N ILE A 45 4.19 16.13 2.71
CA ILE A 45 5.40 16.14 3.53
C ILE A 45 4.99 16.33 4.99
N LEU A 46 5.29 15.34 5.83
CA LEU A 46 5.09 15.46 7.27
C LEU A 46 6.25 16.20 7.93
N PRO A 47 5.95 17.18 8.80
CA PRO A 47 6.98 17.91 9.52
C PRO A 47 7.69 17.00 10.53
N GLY A 48 9.00 17.24 10.72
CA GLY A 48 9.86 16.44 11.59
C GLY A 48 9.40 16.37 13.05
N SER A 49 8.64 17.36 13.53
CA SER A 49 8.07 17.37 14.88
C SER A 49 7.06 16.25 15.16
N LEU A 50 6.46 15.65 14.11
CA LEU A 50 5.51 14.55 14.22
C LEU A 50 6.17 13.18 14.06
N LEU A 51 7.45 13.15 13.75
CA LEU A 51 8.17 11.95 13.34
C LEU A 51 9.13 11.47 14.43
N LEU A 52 9.22 10.18 14.54
CA LEU A 52 10.24 9.50 15.35
C LEU A 52 11.39 9.13 14.40
N THR A 53 12.54 9.78 14.58
CA THR A 53 13.71 9.56 13.74
C THR A 53 14.80 8.83 14.54
N LYS A 54 15.35 7.76 14.00
CA LYS A 54 16.44 6.99 14.58
C LYS A 54 17.44 6.58 13.51
N THR A 55 18.71 6.73 13.82
CA THR A 55 19.80 6.13 13.05
C THR A 55 20.29 4.89 13.76
N ILE A 56 20.37 3.80 13.04
CA ILE A 56 20.83 2.49 13.53
C ILE A 56 21.96 1.98 12.63
N ARG A 57 22.77 1.07 13.15
CA ARG A 57 23.70 0.27 12.36
C ARG A 57 23.13 -1.14 12.23
N ALA A 58 23.18 -1.67 11.05
CA ALA A 58 22.71 -3.01 10.72
C ALA A 58 23.74 -3.71 9.82
N PRO A 59 23.95 -5.02 9.95
CA PRO A 59 24.81 -5.75 9.03
C PRO A 59 24.23 -5.70 7.62
N ARG A 60 25.14 -5.67 6.63
CA ARG A 60 24.74 -5.78 5.23
C ARG A 60 24.26 -7.21 4.95
N VAL A 61 23.02 -7.35 4.50
CA VAL A 61 22.39 -8.62 4.14
C VAL A 61 21.71 -8.48 2.78
N GLU A 62 21.20 -9.60 2.27
CA GLU A 62 20.36 -9.57 1.07
C GLU A 62 19.13 -8.67 1.27
N GLU A 63 18.72 -7.98 0.23
CA GLU A 63 17.61 -7.01 0.24
C GLU A 63 16.30 -7.62 0.81
N SER A 64 16.05 -8.90 0.51
CA SER A 64 14.90 -9.65 1.01
C SER A 64 14.84 -9.76 2.54
N LYS A 65 15.99 -9.76 3.22
CA LYS A 65 16.15 -9.90 4.67
C LYS A 65 16.41 -8.58 5.37
N GLN A 66 16.80 -7.56 4.61
CA GLN A 66 17.24 -6.27 5.16
C GLN A 66 16.18 -5.62 6.04
N ARG A 67 14.92 -5.58 5.57
CA ARG A 67 13.82 -5.00 6.36
C ARG A 67 13.61 -5.70 7.70
N GLN A 68 13.81 -7.02 7.78
CA GLN A 68 13.67 -7.77 9.02
C GLN A 68 14.78 -7.44 10.02
N ILE A 69 16.02 -7.36 9.53
CA ILE A 69 17.18 -6.99 10.37
C ILE A 69 17.03 -5.56 10.87
N VAL A 70 16.67 -4.62 9.99
CA VAL A 70 16.40 -3.23 10.38
C VAL A 70 15.28 -3.16 11.42
N ALA A 71 14.20 -3.93 11.25
CA ALA A 71 13.11 -3.97 12.20
C ALA A 71 13.56 -4.48 13.59
N PHE A 72 14.38 -5.53 13.62
CA PHE A 72 14.91 -6.08 14.86
C PHE A 72 15.77 -5.08 15.64
N GLU A 73 16.72 -4.43 14.97
CA GLU A 73 17.58 -3.40 15.56
C GLU A 73 16.79 -2.15 16.00
N LEU A 74 15.81 -1.78 15.21
CA LEU A 74 14.99 -0.62 15.45
C LEU A 74 14.04 -0.80 16.65
N GLN A 75 13.48 -2.01 16.82
CA GLN A 75 12.59 -2.33 17.93
C GLN A 75 13.21 -2.03 19.29
N GLN A 76 14.52 -2.22 19.43
CA GLN A 76 15.23 -1.96 20.69
C GLN A 76 15.45 -0.46 20.96
N LYS A 77 15.33 0.39 19.93
CA LYS A 77 15.65 1.83 20.00
C LYS A 77 14.42 2.73 19.90
N MET A 78 13.28 2.16 19.51
CA MET A 78 12.02 2.90 19.43
C MET A 78 11.29 2.92 20.77
N PRO A 79 10.64 4.05 21.13
CA PRO A 79 9.89 4.16 22.38
C PRO A 79 8.54 3.42 22.36
N TYR A 80 8.12 2.93 21.19
CA TYR A 80 6.86 2.21 20.96
C TYR A 80 7.13 0.93 20.18
N PRO A 81 6.29 -0.11 20.33
CA PRO A 81 6.36 -1.31 19.51
C PRO A 81 6.26 -0.95 18.01
N LEU A 82 7.14 -1.52 17.17
CA LEU A 82 7.12 -1.25 15.73
C LEU A 82 5.82 -1.68 15.03
N ALA A 83 5.13 -2.66 15.61
CA ALA A 83 3.82 -3.10 15.10
C ALA A 83 2.75 -2.00 15.22
N GLU A 84 2.93 -1.07 16.16
CA GLU A 84 2.03 0.06 16.41
C GLU A 84 2.46 1.33 15.66
N LEU A 85 3.46 1.24 14.78
CA LEU A 85 3.99 2.37 14.02
C LEU A 85 3.92 2.11 12.52
N ILE A 86 3.66 3.16 11.77
CA ILE A 86 3.97 3.19 10.34
C ILE A 86 5.41 3.67 10.24
N TRP A 87 6.27 2.86 9.65
CA TRP A 87 7.68 3.16 9.54
C TRP A 87 8.27 2.70 8.22
N ASP A 88 9.29 3.43 7.82
CA ASP A 88 10.09 3.08 6.66
C ASP A 88 11.56 3.48 6.92
N TYR A 89 12.47 3.07 6.07
CA TYR A 89 13.89 3.30 6.28
C TYR A 89 14.65 3.60 4.99
N GLN A 90 15.77 4.29 5.14
CA GLN A 90 16.71 4.60 4.09
C GLN A 90 18.12 4.23 4.52
N VAL A 91 18.84 3.49 3.70
CA VAL A 91 20.28 3.30 3.88
C VAL A 91 20.98 4.63 3.56
N VAL A 92 21.73 5.15 4.53
CA VAL A 92 22.42 6.45 4.41
C VAL A 92 23.91 6.28 4.16
N GLU A 93 24.51 5.21 4.66
CA GLU A 93 25.92 4.88 4.48
C GLU A 93 26.07 3.34 4.38
N ASP A 94 26.97 2.87 3.54
CA ASP A 94 27.27 1.43 3.35
C ASP A 94 28.78 1.27 3.20
N ASP A 95 29.42 0.65 4.17
CA ASP A 95 30.88 0.38 4.15
C ASP A 95 31.24 -1.02 3.59
N GLY A 96 30.22 -1.74 3.11
CA GLY A 96 30.37 -3.10 2.55
C GLY A 96 30.17 -4.22 3.57
N VAL A 97 30.26 -3.95 4.87
CA VAL A 97 30.07 -4.89 5.99
C VAL A 97 28.86 -4.52 6.82
N GLU A 98 28.77 -3.26 7.20
CA GLU A 98 27.66 -2.69 7.93
C GLU A 98 27.01 -1.55 7.13
N GLN A 99 25.76 -1.30 7.41
CA GLN A 99 25.00 -0.20 6.85
C GLN A 99 24.51 0.70 7.97
N GLU A 100 24.69 1.99 7.80
CA GLU A 100 24.01 2.98 8.62
C GLU A 100 22.65 3.27 8.00
N VAL A 101 21.60 3.09 8.77
CA VAL A 101 20.22 3.15 8.31
C VAL A 101 19.47 4.21 9.09
N LEU A 102 18.90 5.17 8.37
CA LEU A 102 17.94 6.13 8.90
C LEU A 102 16.54 5.51 8.87
N ALA A 103 15.93 5.31 10.01
CA ALA A 103 14.55 4.90 10.13
C ALA A 103 13.68 6.05 10.65
N ILE A 104 12.55 6.25 10.01
CA ILE A 104 11.56 7.25 10.41
C ILE A 104 10.22 6.56 10.58
N ALA A 105 9.53 6.93 11.64
CA ALA A 105 8.24 6.37 11.99
C ALA A 105 7.24 7.46 12.39
N VAL A 106 5.96 7.15 12.19
CA VAL A 106 4.84 7.98 12.60
C VAL A 106 3.77 7.12 13.28
N ARG A 107 3.03 7.69 14.20
CA ARG A 107 1.86 7.00 14.79
C ARG A 107 0.75 6.85 13.74
N PRO A 108 0.14 5.64 13.59
CA PRO A 108 -0.90 5.38 12.61
C PRO A 108 -2.03 6.41 12.65
N ALA A 109 -2.51 6.74 13.86
CA ALA A 109 -3.56 7.73 14.04
C ALA A 109 -3.29 9.09 13.36
N ILE A 110 -2.01 9.51 13.28
CA ILE A 110 -1.63 10.75 12.60
C ILE A 110 -1.72 10.57 11.09
N ALA A 111 -1.11 9.51 10.55
CA ALA A 111 -1.06 9.31 9.10
C ALA A 111 -2.43 8.94 8.51
N GLU A 112 -3.21 8.13 9.21
CA GLU A 112 -4.56 7.72 8.81
C GLU A 112 -5.52 8.91 8.80
N SER A 113 -5.61 9.65 9.93
CA SER A 113 -6.46 10.85 10.01
C SER A 113 -6.03 11.94 9.03
N PHE A 114 -4.72 12.07 8.74
CA PHE A 114 -4.22 12.95 7.69
C PHE A 114 -4.76 12.52 6.33
N CYS A 115 -4.61 11.24 5.97
CA CYS A 115 -5.09 10.71 4.69
C CYS A 115 -6.59 10.86 4.53
N GLU A 116 -7.38 10.59 5.58
CA GLU A 116 -8.84 10.77 5.55
C GLU A 116 -9.24 12.21 5.23
N LYS A 117 -8.58 13.19 5.88
CA LYS A 117 -8.89 14.61 5.67
C LYS A 117 -8.52 15.08 4.27
N VAL A 118 -7.37 14.70 3.74
CA VAL A 118 -6.94 15.11 2.39
C VAL A 118 -7.77 14.43 1.30
N ASP A 119 -8.16 13.16 1.51
CA ASP A 119 -9.09 12.46 0.61
C ASP A 119 -10.46 13.16 0.54
N ALA A 120 -10.99 13.63 1.68
CA ALA A 120 -12.27 14.34 1.75
C ALA A 120 -12.25 15.64 0.92
N LEU A 121 -11.07 16.25 0.75
CA LEU A 121 -10.88 17.44 -0.10
C LEU A 121 -10.69 17.09 -1.59
N GLY A 122 -10.66 15.80 -1.95
CA GLY A 122 -10.41 15.33 -3.31
C GLY A 122 -8.93 15.34 -3.69
N LEU A 123 -8.05 15.44 -2.70
CA LEU A 123 -6.61 15.27 -2.85
C LEU A 123 -6.27 13.81 -2.56
N ASN A 124 -5.64 13.14 -3.51
CA ASN A 124 -5.28 11.73 -3.38
C ASN A 124 -3.80 11.60 -3.02
N PRO A 125 -3.47 11.27 -1.76
CA PRO A 125 -2.07 11.16 -1.35
C PRO A 125 -1.42 9.95 -2.01
N VAL A 126 -0.45 10.20 -2.90
CA VAL A 126 0.35 9.16 -3.55
C VAL A 126 1.63 8.88 -2.77
N GLU A 127 2.07 9.82 -1.96
CA GLU A 127 3.20 9.68 -1.08
C GLU A 127 3.06 10.58 0.16
N LEU A 128 3.55 10.09 1.28
CA LEU A 128 3.64 10.80 2.55
C LEU A 128 5.09 10.78 3.02
N SER A 129 5.83 11.78 2.59
CA SER A 129 7.28 11.89 2.82
C SER A 129 7.61 12.50 4.17
N ALA A 130 8.82 12.28 4.64
CA ALA A 130 9.36 12.87 5.86
C ALA A 130 10.19 14.11 5.54
N ALA A 131 9.82 15.28 6.05
CA ALA A 131 10.51 16.54 5.82
C ALA A 131 12.04 16.45 6.05
N SER A 132 12.43 15.75 7.10
CA SER A 132 13.82 15.72 7.57
C SER A 132 14.83 15.13 6.57
N ILE A 133 14.39 14.28 5.62
CA ILE A 133 15.29 13.71 4.61
C ILE A 133 15.33 14.54 3.32
N LEU A 134 14.33 15.36 3.08
CA LEU A 134 14.15 16.04 1.79
C LEU A 134 15.14 17.18 1.61
N ASP A 135 15.59 17.81 2.69
CA ASP A 135 16.66 18.81 2.64
C ASP A 135 17.95 18.25 2.02
N TYR A 136 18.22 16.94 2.20
CA TYR A 136 19.34 16.27 1.55
C TYR A 136 19.20 16.24 0.03
N ASN A 137 18.01 15.95 -0.47
CA ASN A 137 17.75 15.92 -1.90
C ASN A 137 17.87 17.32 -2.51
N ALA A 138 17.30 18.31 -1.84
CA ALA A 138 17.39 19.71 -2.27
C ALA A 138 18.84 20.20 -2.32
N LEU A 139 19.62 19.89 -1.28
CA LEU A 139 21.05 20.22 -1.22
C LEU A 139 21.82 19.58 -2.37
N ARG A 140 21.61 18.28 -2.61
CA ARG A 140 22.25 17.56 -3.71
C ARG A 140 21.90 18.11 -5.09
N HIS A 141 20.67 18.57 -5.26
CA HIS A 141 20.21 19.15 -6.52
C HIS A 141 20.78 20.53 -6.77
N SER A 142 20.82 21.37 -5.73
CA SER A 142 21.19 22.77 -5.85
C SER A 142 22.72 23.03 -5.78
N LEU A 143 23.47 22.15 -5.10
CA LEU A 143 24.90 22.33 -4.82
C LEU A 143 25.73 21.12 -5.30
N LEU A 144 25.53 20.70 -6.55
CA LEU A 144 26.27 19.60 -7.16
C LEU A 144 27.81 19.78 -7.11
N GLU A 145 28.27 21.01 -7.15
CA GLU A 145 29.69 21.41 -7.15
C GLU A 145 30.40 21.16 -5.80
N MET A 146 29.63 21.09 -4.71
CA MET A 146 30.14 20.90 -3.34
C MET A 146 30.14 19.45 -2.87
N ARG A 147 30.07 18.51 -3.80
CA ARG A 147 30.16 17.10 -3.46
C ARG A 147 31.55 16.78 -2.89
N GLY A 148 31.56 16.35 -1.65
CA GLY A 148 32.80 15.97 -0.97
C GLY A 148 33.14 16.81 0.25
N GLU A 149 32.42 17.92 0.50
CA GLU A 149 32.62 18.74 1.70
C GLU A 149 31.72 18.27 2.86
N GLU A 150 32.26 18.42 4.08
CA GLU A 150 31.48 18.21 5.31
C GLU A 150 30.57 19.43 5.52
N THR A 151 29.29 19.26 5.29
CA THR A 151 28.30 20.35 5.28
C THR A 151 27.23 20.13 6.35
N LEU A 152 26.82 21.20 7.02
CA LEU A 152 25.66 21.19 7.92
C LEU A 152 24.56 22.08 7.34
N VAL A 153 23.38 21.53 7.12
CA VAL A 153 22.16 22.32 6.82
C VAL A 153 21.32 22.41 8.08
N ILE A 154 20.90 23.60 8.42
CA ILE A 154 20.04 23.92 9.56
C ILE A 154 18.72 24.47 9.02
N ASN A 155 17.70 23.62 9.00
CA ASN A 155 16.35 24.01 8.60
C ASN A 155 15.52 24.36 9.84
N ILE A 156 15.26 25.66 10.04
CA ILE A 156 14.55 26.17 11.22
C ILE A 156 13.07 26.35 10.87
N GLY A 157 12.29 25.37 11.25
CA GLY A 157 10.83 25.38 11.10
C GLY A 157 10.10 26.10 12.25
N ALA A 158 8.78 25.97 12.25
CA ALA A 158 7.95 26.57 13.30
C ALA A 158 8.09 25.84 14.65
N LYS A 159 7.96 24.51 14.69
CA LYS A 159 7.99 23.70 15.92
C LYS A 159 9.34 23.07 16.20
N SER A 160 10.10 22.76 15.18
CA SER A 160 11.37 22.04 15.30
C SER A 160 12.39 22.54 14.29
N THR A 161 13.66 22.24 14.55
CA THR A 161 14.77 22.48 13.63
C THR A 161 15.35 21.13 13.22
N ASN A 162 15.55 20.97 11.92
CA ASN A 162 16.18 19.81 11.35
C ASN A 162 17.66 20.12 11.08
N LEU A 163 18.57 19.34 11.66
CA LEU A 163 20.02 19.42 11.44
C LEU A 163 20.43 18.27 10.54
N LEU A 164 20.83 18.58 9.32
CA LEU A 164 21.30 17.62 8.33
C LEU A 164 22.81 17.79 8.17
N PHE A 165 23.57 16.82 8.62
CA PHE A 165 25.00 16.68 8.38
C PHE A 165 25.21 15.85 7.13
N VAL A 166 25.90 16.37 6.14
CA VAL A 166 26.20 15.69 4.88
C VAL A 166 27.69 15.55 4.73
N ASN A 167 28.14 14.37 4.33
CA ASN A 167 29.53 14.06 4.02
C ASN A 167 29.61 13.21 2.72
N PRO A 168 30.81 12.91 2.19
CA PRO A 168 30.95 12.10 0.98
C PRO A 168 30.40 10.70 1.08
N GLU A 169 30.36 10.12 2.29
CA GLU A 169 29.94 8.74 2.53
C GLU A 169 28.43 8.64 2.73
N GLY A 170 27.78 9.70 3.24
CA GLY A 170 26.37 9.70 3.52
C GLY A 170 25.86 10.95 4.22
N PHE A 171 24.89 10.79 5.09
CA PHE A 171 24.34 11.90 5.86
C PHE A 171 23.84 11.44 7.23
N LEU A 172 23.73 12.37 8.18
CA LEU A 172 23.11 12.17 9.49
C LEU A 172 22.06 13.24 9.71
N ILE A 173 20.90 12.82 10.22
CA ILE A 173 19.81 13.73 10.55
C ILE A 173 19.61 13.76 12.07
N ARG A 174 19.42 14.97 12.58
CA ARG A 174 19.01 15.20 13.96
C ARG A 174 17.92 16.27 14.00
N ASN A 175 16.79 15.91 14.55
CA ASN A 175 15.68 16.85 14.79
C ASN A 175 15.76 17.35 16.25
N ILE A 176 15.63 18.64 16.44
CA ILE A 176 15.57 19.28 17.76
C ILE A 176 14.25 20.03 17.93
N ALA A 177 13.64 19.89 19.11
CA ALA A 177 12.35 20.50 19.44
C ALA A 177 12.52 21.99 19.80
N LEU A 178 13.13 22.76 18.90
CA LEU A 178 13.33 24.19 18.99
C LEU A 178 13.05 24.80 17.62
N GLY A 179 12.08 25.69 17.53
CA GLY A 179 11.68 26.38 16.31
C GLY A 179 11.13 27.77 16.58
N GLY A 180 10.62 28.43 15.55
CA GLY A 180 10.08 29.79 15.65
C GLY A 180 8.97 29.95 16.70
N ASN A 181 8.19 28.91 16.93
CA ASN A 181 7.13 28.91 17.95
C ASN A 181 7.69 28.97 19.37
N SER A 182 8.89 28.47 19.61
CA SER A 182 9.55 28.59 20.92
C SER A 182 9.86 30.05 21.26
N LEU A 183 10.30 30.81 20.25
CA LEU A 183 10.51 32.26 20.41
C LEU A 183 9.14 32.95 20.65
N THR A 184 8.13 32.63 19.86
CA THR A 184 6.80 33.22 20.01
C THR A 184 6.19 32.95 21.39
N GLN A 185 6.36 31.74 21.91
CA GLN A 185 5.86 31.38 23.25
C GLN A 185 6.56 32.17 24.34
N HIS A 186 7.90 32.31 24.28
CA HIS A 186 8.64 33.11 25.24
C HIS A 186 8.25 34.60 25.19
N VAL A 187 7.98 35.13 23.98
CA VAL A 187 7.45 36.48 23.81
C VAL A 187 6.05 36.58 24.43
N ALA A 188 5.15 35.63 24.11
CA ALA A 188 3.78 35.60 24.65
C ALA A 188 3.80 35.62 26.19
N ASP A 189 4.63 34.74 26.79
CA ASP A 189 4.78 34.63 28.25
C ASP A 189 5.37 35.92 28.86
N SER A 190 6.33 36.54 28.17
CA SER A 190 7.02 37.74 28.65
C SER A 190 6.14 39.00 28.65
N ILE A 191 5.27 39.15 27.67
CA ILE A 191 4.38 40.32 27.54
C ILE A 191 2.93 40.02 27.96
N GLY A 192 2.62 38.77 28.33
CA GLY A 192 1.30 38.39 28.85
C GLY A 192 0.16 38.41 27.80
N VAL A 193 0.47 38.05 26.55
CA VAL A 193 -0.53 38.04 25.45
C VAL A 193 -0.72 36.64 24.90
N PRO A 194 -1.87 36.36 24.24
CA PRO A 194 -2.06 35.10 23.56
C PRO A 194 -1.00 34.87 22.46
N PHE A 195 -0.67 33.60 22.22
CA PHE A 195 0.33 33.18 21.24
C PHE A 195 0.14 33.82 19.86
N ALA A 196 -1.10 33.85 19.34
CA ALA A 196 -1.42 34.44 18.03
C ALA A 196 -1.04 35.93 17.95
N LYS A 197 -1.27 36.67 19.02
CA LYS A 197 -0.90 38.10 19.10
C LYS A 197 0.61 38.28 19.21
N ALA A 198 1.26 37.44 20.02
CA ALA A 198 2.74 37.44 20.11
C ALA A 198 3.39 37.11 18.76
N GLU A 199 2.81 36.17 18.00
CA GLU A 199 3.30 35.81 16.65
C GLU A 199 3.17 36.99 15.67
N GLN A 200 2.07 37.73 15.71
CA GLN A 200 1.89 38.93 14.89
C GLN A 200 2.93 40.00 15.26
N VAL A 201 3.07 40.30 16.55
CA VAL A 201 4.06 41.28 17.03
C VAL A 201 5.49 40.90 16.63
N LYS A 202 5.83 39.61 16.84
CA LYS A 202 7.14 39.07 16.44
C LYS A 202 7.39 39.25 14.93
N LYS A 203 6.40 38.88 14.08
CA LYS A 203 6.51 39.02 12.63
C LYS A 203 6.69 40.48 12.23
N SER A 204 5.80 41.37 12.66
CA SER A 204 5.86 42.79 12.31
C SER A 204 7.17 43.46 12.78
N PHE A 205 7.69 43.04 13.91
CA PHE A 205 8.98 43.58 14.42
C PHE A 205 10.16 43.10 13.57
N PHE A 206 10.28 41.78 13.33
CA PHE A 206 11.44 41.24 12.63
C PHE A 206 11.38 41.38 11.11
N SER A 207 10.19 41.62 10.51
CA SER A 207 10.06 41.97 9.08
C SER A 207 10.43 43.40 8.78
N GLY A 208 10.45 44.26 9.80
CA GLY A 208 10.67 45.69 9.61
C GLY A 208 9.48 46.45 9.01
N GLU A 209 8.32 45.79 8.89
CA GLU A 209 7.08 46.40 8.36
C GLU A 209 6.57 47.56 9.23
N VAL A 210 6.81 47.48 10.51
CA VAL A 210 6.42 48.50 11.50
C VAL A 210 7.66 49.06 12.17
N ALA A 211 7.78 50.39 12.14
CA ALA A 211 8.83 51.09 12.89
C ALA A 211 8.45 51.13 14.38
N PHE A 212 9.14 50.38 15.19
CA PHE A 212 9.02 50.43 16.64
C PHE A 212 10.02 51.42 17.21
N SER A 213 9.65 52.12 18.29
CA SER A 213 10.62 52.94 19.02
C SER A 213 11.60 52.04 19.78
N SER A 214 12.88 52.35 19.76
CA SER A 214 13.90 51.63 20.53
C SER A 214 13.64 51.64 22.05
N ASP A 215 12.90 52.63 22.53
CA ASP A 215 12.57 52.80 23.95
C ASP A 215 11.27 52.01 24.35
N ASP A 216 10.64 51.37 23.40
CA ASP A 216 9.44 50.55 23.69
C ASP A 216 9.83 49.33 24.51
N PRO A 217 9.25 49.14 25.71
CA PRO A 217 9.48 47.94 26.51
C PRO A 217 9.23 46.62 25.76
N ALA A 218 8.31 46.62 24.82
CA ALA A 218 8.02 45.45 24.00
C ALA A 218 9.20 45.10 23.06
N VAL A 219 9.89 46.11 22.53
CA VAL A 219 11.10 45.92 21.71
C VAL A 219 12.21 45.27 22.52
N GLN A 220 12.47 45.77 23.71
CA GLN A 220 13.49 45.19 24.60
C GLN A 220 13.18 43.73 24.95
N VAL A 221 11.92 43.42 25.15
CA VAL A 221 11.47 42.03 25.40
C VAL A 221 11.67 41.15 24.15
N LEU A 222 11.33 41.64 22.96
CA LEU A 222 11.53 40.93 21.70
C LEU A 222 12.99 40.65 21.43
N GLU A 223 13.86 41.66 21.55
CA GLU A 223 15.30 41.53 21.35
C GLU A 223 15.92 40.57 22.37
N LYS A 224 15.58 40.70 23.65
CA LYS A 224 16.06 39.79 24.70
C LYS A 224 15.65 38.34 24.42
N ASN A 225 14.40 38.08 24.04
CA ASN A 225 13.94 36.74 23.72
C ASN A 225 14.59 36.21 22.43
N ALA A 226 14.86 37.08 21.44
CA ALA A 226 15.59 36.71 20.23
C ALA A 226 17.04 36.31 20.55
N GLU A 227 17.74 37.06 21.41
CA GLU A 227 19.08 36.71 21.85
C GLU A 227 19.12 35.38 22.61
N GLN A 228 18.16 35.16 23.49
CA GLN A 228 18.01 33.86 24.20
C GLN A 228 17.76 32.71 23.22
N PHE A 229 16.92 32.93 22.22
CA PHE A 229 16.64 31.92 21.18
C PHE A 229 17.90 31.61 20.38
N LYS A 230 18.65 32.64 19.93
CA LYS A 230 19.95 32.49 19.22
C LYS A 230 20.96 31.71 20.06
N ALA A 231 21.08 32.05 21.33
CA ALA A 231 21.99 31.37 22.25
C ALA A 231 21.61 29.87 22.41
N ARG A 232 20.34 29.58 22.59
CA ARG A 232 19.81 28.22 22.74
C ARG A 232 19.99 27.41 21.45
N MET A 233 19.71 28.00 20.29
CA MET A 233 19.96 27.40 18.99
C MET A 233 21.44 27.06 18.82
N SER A 234 22.33 27.99 19.12
CA SER A 234 23.78 27.77 19.05
C SER A 234 24.24 26.63 19.96
N GLN A 235 23.69 26.52 21.18
CA GLN A 235 24.02 25.42 22.10
C GLN A 235 23.59 24.06 21.52
N GLU A 236 22.37 23.97 20.95
CA GLU A 236 21.87 22.73 20.35
C GLU A 236 22.67 22.35 19.10
N VAL A 237 23.04 23.33 18.27
CA VAL A 237 23.93 23.11 17.13
C VAL A 237 25.28 22.59 17.60
N THR A 238 25.92 23.26 18.62
CA THR A 238 27.19 22.82 19.19
C THR A 238 27.14 21.38 19.70
N ARG A 239 26.10 21.02 20.47
CA ARG A 239 25.89 19.64 20.95
C ARG A 239 25.78 18.63 19.80
N SER A 240 25.13 19.06 18.74
CA SER A 240 24.91 18.20 17.56
C SER A 240 26.20 18.01 16.76
N VAL A 241 26.99 19.07 16.58
CA VAL A 241 28.32 19.04 15.95
C VAL A 241 29.28 18.15 16.76
N VAL A 242 29.33 18.30 18.10
CA VAL A 242 30.14 17.43 18.96
C VAL A 242 29.72 15.98 18.84
N THR A 243 28.42 15.69 18.80
CA THR A 243 27.90 14.34 18.62
C THR A 243 28.28 13.78 17.24
N TYR A 244 28.11 14.55 16.18
CA TYR A 244 28.51 14.20 14.82
C TYR A 244 30.00 13.88 14.74
N LYS A 245 30.85 14.79 15.28
CA LYS A 245 32.30 14.62 15.33
C LYS A 245 32.72 13.30 16.01
N ARG A 246 32.05 12.95 17.11
CA ARG A 246 32.28 11.67 17.81
C ARG A 246 31.88 10.47 16.95
N LEU A 247 30.73 10.54 16.27
CA LEU A 247 30.21 9.43 15.45
C LEU A 247 31.03 9.24 14.17
N LYS A 248 31.51 10.32 13.55
CA LYS A 248 32.22 10.32 12.27
C LYS A 248 33.74 10.50 12.43
N LYS A 249 34.32 9.91 13.49
CA LYS A 249 35.79 9.78 13.73
C LYS A 249 36.55 11.10 13.62
N GLY A 250 35.99 12.18 14.15
CA GLY A 250 36.64 13.48 14.19
C GLY A 250 36.29 14.41 13.02
N LYS A 251 35.59 13.98 12.02
CA LYS A 251 35.08 14.84 10.94
C LYS A 251 34.13 15.90 11.49
N SER A 252 34.20 17.12 10.96
CA SER A 252 33.41 18.26 11.42
C SER A 252 32.93 19.05 10.21
N PRO A 253 31.73 19.62 10.25
CA PRO A 253 31.27 20.50 9.19
C PRO A 253 32.28 21.65 8.96
N THR A 254 32.53 21.98 7.72
CA THR A 254 33.35 23.11 7.28
C THR A 254 32.49 24.32 6.91
N ARG A 255 31.21 24.05 6.60
CA ARG A 255 30.26 25.06 6.16
C ARG A 255 28.86 24.78 6.73
N VAL A 256 28.13 25.85 6.98
CA VAL A 256 26.74 25.78 7.46
C VAL A 256 25.82 26.50 6.47
N PHE A 257 24.72 25.86 6.13
CA PHE A 257 23.63 26.47 5.36
C PHE A 257 22.38 26.60 6.23
N LEU A 258 21.76 27.77 6.18
CA LEU A 258 20.49 28.04 6.86
C LEU A 258 19.32 28.01 5.89
N CYS A 259 18.23 27.36 6.27
CA CYS A 259 16.95 27.40 5.58
C CYS A 259 15.78 27.35 6.58
N GLY A 260 14.55 27.39 6.06
CA GLY A 260 13.36 27.52 6.89
C GLY A 260 13.10 28.98 7.32
N LYS A 261 11.84 29.35 7.49
CA LYS A 261 11.46 30.74 7.85
C LYS A 261 12.05 31.23 9.18
N GLY A 262 12.33 30.31 10.11
CA GLY A 262 12.97 30.67 11.39
C GLY A 262 14.41 31.15 11.23
N SER A 263 15.08 30.84 10.12
CA SER A 263 16.43 31.31 9.83
C SER A 263 16.50 32.80 9.48
N LEU A 264 15.37 33.42 9.14
CA LEU A 264 15.25 34.85 8.84
C LEU A 264 15.30 35.73 10.07
N LEU A 265 15.48 35.16 11.28
CA LEU A 265 15.66 35.94 12.49
C LEU A 265 16.93 36.81 12.36
N PRO A 266 16.81 38.15 12.45
CA PRO A 266 17.93 39.05 12.25
C PRO A 266 19.11 38.74 13.16
N GLY A 267 20.33 38.79 12.60
CA GLY A 267 21.57 38.51 13.29
C GLY A 267 21.83 37.06 13.67
N LEU A 268 20.96 36.11 13.24
CA LEU A 268 21.15 34.68 13.52
C LEU A 268 22.34 34.08 12.74
N PRO A 269 22.53 34.36 11.43
CA PRO A 269 23.67 33.85 10.69
C PRO A 269 24.99 34.31 11.29
N GLU A 270 25.12 35.60 11.61
CA GLU A 270 26.29 36.20 12.21
C GLU A 270 26.58 35.61 13.60
N TYR A 271 25.53 35.45 14.41
CA TYR A 271 25.62 34.83 15.73
C TYR A 271 26.15 33.39 15.65
N LEU A 272 25.57 32.60 14.76
CA LEU A 272 26.00 31.21 14.56
C LEU A 272 27.42 31.15 13.99
N SER A 273 27.74 31.97 13.00
CA SER A 273 29.09 32.05 12.42
C SER A 273 30.14 32.35 13.48
N GLN A 274 29.89 33.35 14.31
CA GLN A 274 30.81 33.73 15.40
C GLN A 274 30.95 32.61 16.45
N LYS A 275 29.85 31.97 16.85
CA LYS A 275 29.86 30.95 17.90
C LYS A 275 30.41 29.60 17.44
N GLN A 276 30.17 29.23 16.20
CA GLN A 276 30.65 27.98 15.63
C GLN A 276 32.02 28.10 14.95
N ALA A 277 32.51 29.33 14.70
CA ALA A 277 33.69 29.62 13.90
C ALA A 277 33.63 28.97 12.50
N LEU A 278 32.47 28.99 11.87
CA LEU A 278 32.19 28.42 10.55
C LEU A 278 31.54 29.47 9.64
N THR A 279 31.73 29.31 8.34
CA THR A 279 30.99 30.11 7.36
C THR A 279 29.52 29.67 7.39
N VAL A 280 28.64 30.65 7.56
CA VAL A 280 27.17 30.43 7.59
C VAL A 280 26.55 31.22 6.47
N ASP A 281 25.95 30.51 5.53
CA ASP A 281 25.27 31.06 4.35
C ASP A 281 23.81 30.67 4.35
N TYR A 282 22.98 31.37 3.60
CA TYR A 282 21.62 30.91 3.34
C TYR A 282 21.60 29.87 2.22
N PHE A 283 20.79 28.83 2.40
CA PHE A 283 20.57 27.80 1.39
C PHE A 283 19.50 28.25 0.40
N ASP A 284 19.84 28.26 -0.88
CA ASP A 284 18.88 28.48 -1.96
C ASP A 284 18.58 27.17 -2.70
N PRO A 285 17.47 26.49 -2.37
CA PRO A 285 17.03 25.26 -3.05
C PRO A 285 16.55 25.52 -4.48
N LEU A 286 16.22 26.76 -4.84
CA LEU A 286 15.68 27.14 -6.14
C LEU A 286 16.77 27.44 -7.18
N ARG A 287 18.04 27.46 -6.80
CA ARG A 287 19.19 27.76 -7.70
C ARG A 287 19.16 26.98 -9.02
N ALA A 288 18.70 25.70 -8.97
CA ALA A 288 18.59 24.82 -10.14
C ALA A 288 17.15 24.61 -10.63
N VAL A 289 16.21 25.44 -10.16
CA VAL A 289 14.79 25.39 -10.51
C VAL A 289 14.43 26.60 -11.36
N LYS A 290 13.77 26.37 -12.48
CA LYS A 290 13.23 27.46 -13.30
C LYS A 290 11.96 28.00 -12.64
N ILE A 291 11.87 29.31 -12.52
CA ILE A 291 10.68 29.99 -11.99
C ILE A 291 9.73 30.29 -13.14
N GLY A 292 8.49 29.83 -13.00
CA GLY A 292 7.42 30.07 -13.97
C GLY A 292 6.90 31.51 -13.90
N PRO A 293 6.29 31.99 -14.98
CA PRO A 293 5.81 33.37 -15.08
C PRO A 293 4.60 33.68 -14.18
N GLN A 294 3.97 32.68 -13.60
CA GLN A 294 2.81 32.84 -12.72
C GLN A 294 3.19 33.10 -11.26
N ILE A 295 4.48 33.00 -10.92
CA ILE A 295 4.96 33.27 -9.58
C ILE A 295 5.04 34.77 -9.33
N ASP A 296 4.40 35.23 -8.25
CA ASP A 296 4.44 36.62 -7.84
C ASP A 296 5.89 37.05 -7.49
N PRO A 297 6.43 38.09 -8.13
CA PRO A 297 7.75 38.61 -7.83
C PRO A 297 7.92 39.05 -6.38
N GLU A 298 6.87 39.48 -5.68
CA GLU A 298 6.94 39.95 -4.30
C GLU A 298 7.23 38.82 -3.29
N ILE A 299 6.78 37.61 -3.59
CA ILE A 299 7.02 36.45 -2.71
C ILE A 299 8.33 35.72 -3.05
N LEU A 300 8.89 35.96 -4.24
CA LEU A 300 10.07 35.25 -4.73
C LEU A 300 11.27 35.26 -3.76
N PRO A 301 11.62 36.37 -3.07
CA PRO A 301 12.71 36.37 -2.10
C PRO A 301 12.48 35.47 -0.87
N GLN A 302 11.22 35.14 -0.56
CA GLN A 302 10.88 34.32 0.60
C GLN A 302 10.81 32.82 0.25
N LEU A 303 10.63 32.46 -1.01
CA LEU A 303 10.44 31.08 -1.45
C LEU A 303 11.61 30.14 -1.10
N PRO A 304 12.90 30.56 -1.18
CA PRO A 304 14.01 29.70 -0.79
C PRO A 304 13.90 29.19 0.66
N PHE A 305 13.35 30.00 1.55
CA PHE A 305 13.17 29.66 2.96
C PHE A 305 11.94 28.77 3.23
N MET A 306 11.15 28.46 2.23
CA MET A 306 9.90 27.71 2.36
C MET A 306 9.88 26.41 1.58
N LEU A 307 10.66 26.33 0.51
CA LEU A 307 10.51 25.28 -0.49
C LEU A 307 11.62 24.23 -0.48
N SER A 308 12.53 24.22 0.50
CA SER A 308 13.62 23.24 0.55
C SER A 308 13.09 21.80 0.48
N GLU A 309 12.18 21.43 1.37
CA GLU A 309 11.62 20.09 1.40
C GLU A 309 10.79 19.80 0.12
N VAL A 310 10.05 20.79 -0.38
CA VAL A 310 9.24 20.64 -1.61
C VAL A 310 10.13 20.38 -2.83
N VAL A 311 11.23 21.12 -2.96
CA VAL A 311 12.23 20.88 -4.01
C VAL A 311 12.85 19.50 -3.86
N GLY A 312 13.17 19.10 -2.62
CA GLY A 312 13.71 17.79 -2.32
C GLY A 312 12.78 16.63 -2.71
N GLU A 313 11.48 16.79 -2.49
CA GLU A 313 10.47 15.83 -2.93
C GLU A 313 10.33 15.84 -4.46
N ALA A 314 10.25 17.01 -5.07
CA ALA A 314 10.17 17.14 -6.52
C ALA A 314 11.38 16.48 -7.22
N CYS A 315 12.59 16.64 -6.68
CA CYS A 315 13.78 15.96 -7.19
C CYS A 315 13.63 14.44 -7.22
N ARG A 316 12.97 13.87 -6.22
CA ARG A 316 12.72 12.43 -6.14
C ARG A 316 11.66 11.97 -7.14
N VAL A 317 10.59 12.74 -7.30
CA VAL A 317 9.50 12.44 -8.22
C VAL A 317 9.95 12.51 -9.68
N PHE A 318 10.76 13.51 -10.03
CA PHE A 318 11.19 13.74 -11.41
C PHE A 318 12.53 13.07 -11.78
N ALA A 319 13.15 12.35 -10.84
CA ALA A 319 14.35 11.58 -11.15
C ALA A 319 14.00 10.40 -12.06
N VAL A 320 14.36 10.51 -13.32
CA VAL A 320 14.19 9.45 -14.33
C VAL A 320 15.50 8.67 -14.44
N GLY A 321 15.46 7.36 -14.16
CA GLY A 321 16.58 6.45 -14.38
C GLY A 321 16.85 5.49 -13.21
N GLU A 322 17.53 4.37 -13.48
CA GLU A 322 17.80 3.26 -12.55
C GLU A 322 18.71 3.64 -11.35
N THR A 323 19.33 4.81 -11.37
CA THR A 323 20.22 5.30 -10.33
C THR A 323 19.73 6.61 -9.73
N SER A 324 18.48 6.65 -9.28
CA SER A 324 18.05 7.80 -8.49
C SER A 324 18.90 7.87 -7.21
N SER A 325 19.82 8.82 -7.18
CA SER A 325 20.63 9.09 -5.99
C SER A 325 19.87 9.86 -4.91
N TYR A 326 18.62 10.19 -5.18
CA TYR A 326 17.74 10.86 -4.24
C TYR A 326 17.13 9.88 -3.25
N ARG A 327 17.01 10.31 -2.01
CA ARG A 327 16.61 9.50 -0.87
C ARG A 327 15.16 9.81 -0.49
N GLY A 328 14.45 8.79 0.00
CA GLY A 328 13.05 8.98 0.38
C GLY A 328 12.55 7.94 1.35
N ILE A 329 11.53 8.31 2.07
CA ILE A 329 10.82 7.48 3.06
C ILE A 329 9.34 7.74 2.84
N ASN A 330 8.57 6.68 2.70
CA ASN A 330 7.14 6.77 2.49
C ASN A 330 6.38 6.26 3.73
N LEU A 331 5.63 7.15 4.36
CA LEU A 331 4.87 6.89 5.59
C LEU A 331 3.36 6.73 5.33
N LEU A 332 2.98 6.41 4.10
CA LEU A 332 1.58 6.10 3.80
C LEU A 332 1.13 4.81 4.53
N PRO A 333 -0.10 4.80 5.05
CA PRO A 333 -0.71 3.58 5.60
C PRO A 333 -0.71 2.43 4.57
N LYS A 334 -0.47 1.21 5.05
CA LYS A 334 -0.37 0.01 4.19
C LYS A 334 -1.61 -0.20 3.33
N ASP A 335 -2.79 0.08 3.88
CA ASP A 335 -4.05 -0.04 3.16
C ASP A 335 -4.11 0.92 1.96
N LYS A 336 -3.65 2.17 2.13
CA LYS A 336 -3.54 3.13 1.03
C LYS A 336 -2.57 2.66 -0.04
N LEU A 337 -1.40 2.16 0.34
CA LEU A 337 -0.42 1.60 -0.59
C LEU A 337 -1.00 0.40 -1.36
N ALA A 338 -1.76 -0.48 -0.70
CA ALA A 338 -2.44 -1.59 -1.34
C ALA A 338 -3.48 -1.11 -2.36
N HIS A 339 -4.32 -0.15 -1.99
CA HIS A 339 -5.30 0.45 -2.90
C HIS A 339 -4.66 1.11 -4.13
N MET A 340 -3.53 1.82 -3.93
CA MET A 340 -2.78 2.42 -5.05
C MET A 340 -2.21 1.37 -6.01
N THR A 341 -1.67 0.27 -5.47
CA THR A 341 -1.13 -0.83 -6.30
C THR A 341 -2.23 -1.49 -7.13
N ILE A 342 -3.41 -1.69 -6.54
CA ILE A 342 -4.58 -2.22 -7.24
C ILE A 342 -5.05 -1.21 -8.31
N ARG A 343 -5.12 0.07 -7.99
CA ARG A 343 -5.52 1.14 -8.92
C ARG A 343 -4.58 1.26 -10.13
N LYS A 344 -3.26 1.18 -9.93
CA LYS A 344 -2.25 1.15 -11.01
C LYS A 344 -2.40 -0.10 -11.89
N LYS A 345 -2.78 -1.25 -11.31
CA LYS A 345 -2.98 -2.51 -12.02
C LYS A 345 -4.39 -2.67 -12.60
N ARG A 346 -5.33 -1.75 -12.33
CA ARG A 346 -6.75 -1.88 -12.71
C ARG A 346 -6.95 -2.11 -14.21
N TRP A 347 -6.18 -1.43 -15.05
CA TRP A 347 -6.24 -1.61 -16.50
C TRP A 347 -5.74 -2.98 -16.94
N TRP A 348 -4.69 -3.49 -16.32
CA TRP A 348 -4.19 -4.85 -16.57
C TRP A 348 -5.16 -5.90 -16.09
N LEU A 349 -5.79 -5.69 -14.93
CA LEU A 349 -6.83 -6.57 -14.41
C LEU A 349 -8.07 -6.55 -15.31
N ALA A 350 -8.47 -5.37 -15.80
CA ALA A 350 -9.55 -5.24 -16.75
C ALA A 350 -9.22 -5.91 -18.09
N ALA A 351 -8.01 -5.76 -18.59
CA ALA A 351 -7.53 -6.44 -19.79
C ALA A 351 -7.50 -7.96 -19.60
N ALA A 352 -7.00 -8.44 -18.48
CA ALA A 352 -7.02 -9.87 -18.15
C ALA A 352 -8.45 -10.42 -18.05
N ALA A 353 -9.36 -9.71 -17.40
CA ALA A 353 -10.77 -10.07 -17.31
C ALA A 353 -11.44 -10.08 -18.70
N ALA A 354 -11.13 -9.10 -19.57
CA ALA A 354 -11.61 -9.07 -20.94
C ALA A 354 -11.08 -10.25 -21.77
N ILE A 355 -9.80 -10.59 -21.65
CA ILE A 355 -9.22 -11.77 -22.31
C ILE A 355 -9.87 -13.04 -21.81
N LEU A 356 -10.06 -13.17 -20.50
CA LEU A 356 -10.70 -14.35 -19.89
C LEU A 356 -12.16 -14.49 -20.34
N SER A 357 -12.88 -13.38 -20.50
CA SER A 357 -14.27 -13.37 -20.99
C SER A 357 -14.37 -13.67 -22.49
N LEU A 358 -13.33 -13.36 -23.27
CA LEU A 358 -13.27 -13.65 -24.71
C LEU A 358 -12.82 -15.09 -25.00
N LEU A 359 -12.15 -15.74 -24.06
CA LEU A 359 -11.60 -17.09 -24.23
C LEU A 359 -12.65 -18.17 -24.61
N PRO A 360 -13.88 -18.17 -24.06
CA PRO A 360 -14.91 -19.10 -24.47
C PRO A 360 -15.58 -18.76 -25.81
N LEU A 361 -15.40 -17.52 -26.32
CA LEU A 361 -16.07 -17.06 -27.54
C LEU A 361 -15.77 -17.92 -28.79
N PRO A 362 -14.51 -18.32 -29.08
CA PRO A 362 -14.22 -19.20 -30.21
C PRO A 362 -14.88 -20.56 -30.08
N VAL A 363 -14.98 -21.10 -28.87
CA VAL A 363 -15.65 -22.39 -28.60
C VAL A 363 -17.14 -22.23 -28.85
N VAL A 364 -17.76 -21.17 -28.35
CA VAL A 364 -19.17 -20.88 -28.55
C VAL A 364 -19.49 -20.65 -30.04
N ILE A 365 -18.64 -19.89 -30.73
CA ILE A 365 -18.79 -19.65 -32.18
C ILE A 365 -18.60 -20.96 -32.95
N GLY A 366 -17.61 -21.76 -32.58
CA GLY A 366 -17.37 -23.08 -33.19
C GLY A 366 -18.58 -24.04 -33.01
N THR A 367 -19.09 -24.12 -31.79
CA THR A 367 -20.27 -24.96 -31.50
C THR A 367 -21.55 -24.44 -32.18
N MET A 368 -21.73 -23.12 -32.29
CA MET A 368 -22.84 -22.55 -33.06
C MET A 368 -22.72 -22.82 -34.58
N ALA A 369 -21.48 -22.76 -35.11
CA ALA A 369 -21.25 -23.10 -36.52
C ALA A 369 -21.50 -24.58 -36.79
N GLU A 370 -21.06 -25.47 -35.90
CA GLU A 370 -21.34 -26.89 -35.99
C GLU A 370 -22.86 -27.19 -35.86
N LEU A 371 -23.55 -26.50 -34.94
CA LEU A 371 -25.01 -26.61 -34.78
C LEU A 371 -25.74 -26.18 -36.06
N SER A 372 -25.31 -25.04 -36.63
CA SER A 372 -25.86 -24.52 -37.88
C SER A 372 -25.61 -25.47 -39.08
N GLN A 373 -24.43 -26.09 -39.14
CA GLN A 373 -24.14 -27.12 -40.14
C GLN A 373 -24.97 -28.41 -39.91
N ALA A 374 -25.09 -28.81 -38.66
CA ALA A 374 -25.94 -29.97 -38.29
C ALA A 374 -27.42 -29.71 -38.62
N GLU A 375 -27.91 -28.49 -38.37
CA GLU A 375 -29.29 -28.12 -38.78
C GLU A 375 -29.48 -28.12 -40.29
N LYS A 376 -28.51 -27.61 -41.06
CA LYS A 376 -28.55 -27.68 -42.54
C LYS A 376 -28.53 -29.11 -43.06
N THR A 377 -27.62 -29.93 -42.52
CA THR A 377 -27.57 -31.36 -42.91
C THR A 377 -28.83 -32.14 -42.48
N LEU A 378 -29.41 -31.75 -41.33
CA LEU A 378 -30.68 -32.31 -40.88
C LEU A 378 -31.84 -31.89 -41.80
N ALA A 379 -31.86 -30.63 -42.24
CA ALA A 379 -32.86 -30.13 -43.17
C ALA A 379 -32.72 -30.78 -44.54
N GLU A 380 -31.49 -30.94 -45.06
CA GLU A 380 -31.22 -31.67 -46.30
C GLU A 380 -31.63 -33.16 -46.20
N LYS A 381 -31.24 -33.82 -45.12
CA LYS A 381 -31.64 -35.21 -44.88
C LYS A 381 -33.16 -35.36 -44.69
N LYS A 382 -33.83 -34.41 -44.05
CA LYS A 382 -35.29 -34.35 -43.96
C LYS A 382 -35.93 -34.14 -45.35
N GLY A 383 -35.32 -33.28 -46.17
CA GLY A 383 -35.74 -33.08 -47.57
C GLY A 383 -35.60 -34.34 -48.38
N GLN A 384 -34.44 -35.02 -48.29
CA GLN A 384 -34.20 -36.31 -48.95
C GLN A 384 -35.13 -37.42 -48.43
N LEU A 385 -35.39 -37.39 -47.11
CA LEU A 385 -36.33 -38.33 -46.51
C LEU A 385 -37.76 -38.10 -46.99
N ARG A 386 -38.14 -36.84 -47.14
CA ARG A 386 -39.48 -36.48 -47.70
C ARG A 386 -39.62 -36.85 -49.17
N GLN A 387 -38.53 -36.66 -49.94
CA GLN A 387 -38.53 -37.18 -51.35
C GLN A 387 -38.57 -38.69 -51.38
N LYS A 388 -37.76 -39.37 -50.55
CA LYS A 388 -37.82 -40.82 -50.47
C LYS A 388 -39.14 -41.35 -49.89
N GLN A 389 -39.77 -40.61 -48.97
CA GLN A 389 -41.13 -40.97 -48.49
C GLN A 389 -42.17 -40.77 -49.58
N LEU A 390 -42.04 -39.79 -50.43
CA LEU A 390 -42.89 -39.63 -51.61
C LEU A 390 -42.66 -40.75 -52.64
N GLU A 391 -41.38 -41.09 -52.92
CA GLU A 391 -41.03 -42.20 -53.78
C GLU A 391 -41.52 -43.56 -53.19
N VAL A 392 -41.39 -43.74 -51.85
CA VAL A 392 -41.88 -44.94 -51.17
C VAL A 392 -43.40 -44.94 -51.05
N SER A 393 -44.03 -43.75 -50.90
CA SER A 393 -45.52 -43.71 -50.94
C SER A 393 -46.06 -44.03 -52.28
N GLU A 394 -45.36 -43.64 -53.35
CA GLU A 394 -45.73 -44.11 -54.73
C GLU A 394 -45.42 -45.59 -54.96
N GLN A 395 -44.41 -46.14 -54.29
CA GLN A 395 -44.11 -47.59 -54.34
C GLN A 395 -44.93 -48.44 -53.35
N VAL A 396 -45.31 -47.85 -52.18
CA VAL A 396 -46.15 -48.54 -51.15
C VAL A 396 -47.61 -48.65 -51.56
N GLU A 397 -48.10 -47.74 -52.39
CA GLU A 397 -49.35 -47.93 -53.08
C GLU A 397 -49.31 -49.16 -54.02
N LYS A 398 -48.08 -49.65 -54.28
CA LYS A 398 -47.91 -50.86 -55.14
C LYS A 398 -47.54 -52.15 -54.44
N GLN A 399 -46.99 -52.14 -53.20
CA GLN A 399 -46.75 -53.40 -52.46
C GLN A 399 -46.49 -53.16 -50.97
N GLN A 400 -47.36 -53.73 -50.14
CA GLN A 400 -47.18 -54.16 -48.76
C GLN A 400 -45.83 -53.87 -48.09
N GLY A 401 -45.76 -52.87 -47.21
CA GLY A 401 -44.51 -52.58 -46.54
C GLY A 401 -44.61 -52.06 -45.13
N LEU A 402 -45.27 -52.77 -44.23
CA LEU A 402 -45.34 -52.38 -42.80
C LEU A 402 -44.10 -52.75 -41.94
N LEU A 403 -43.06 -53.37 -42.53
CA LEU A 403 -41.90 -53.89 -41.79
C LEU A 403 -40.66 -53.05 -41.87
N ALA A 404 -40.65 -51.98 -42.68
CA ALA A 404 -39.42 -51.12 -42.82
C ALA A 404 -39.36 -49.96 -41.84
N LEU A 405 -40.46 -49.57 -41.21
CA LEU A 405 -40.52 -48.38 -40.31
C LEU A 405 -39.92 -48.66 -38.93
N ASP A 406 -39.91 -49.89 -38.45
CA ASP A 406 -39.36 -50.19 -37.09
C ASP A 406 -37.84 -50.25 -37.03
N HIS A 407 -37.17 -50.51 -38.16
CA HIS A 407 -35.70 -50.49 -38.22
C HIS A 407 -35.10 -49.10 -38.27
N PHE A 408 -35.82 -48.09 -38.78
CA PHE A 408 -35.34 -46.73 -38.95
C PHE A 408 -35.44 -45.90 -37.65
N ALA A 409 -36.48 -46.14 -36.85
CA ALA A 409 -36.63 -45.47 -35.53
C ALA A 409 -35.48 -45.80 -34.55
N ARG A 410 -35.03 -47.07 -34.59
CA ARG A 410 -33.92 -47.51 -33.70
C ARG A 410 -32.56 -47.01 -34.09
N ALA A 411 -32.33 -46.58 -35.33
CA ALA A 411 -31.07 -46.01 -35.76
C ALA A 411 -30.91 -44.54 -35.34
N ILE A 412 -32.02 -43.79 -35.30
CA ILE A 412 -32.04 -42.37 -34.86
C ILE A 412 -31.85 -42.24 -33.34
N ASP A 413 -32.44 -43.13 -32.58
CA ASP A 413 -32.30 -43.15 -31.10
C ASP A 413 -30.86 -43.43 -30.66
N LYS A 414 -30.10 -44.15 -31.47
CA LYS A 414 -28.70 -44.49 -31.20
C LYS A 414 -27.71 -43.35 -31.49
N GLU A 415 -28.05 -42.41 -32.38
CA GLU A 415 -27.21 -41.25 -32.70
C GLU A 415 -27.49 -40.05 -31.76
N ILE A 416 -28.67 -39.91 -31.19
CA ILE A 416 -29.04 -38.79 -30.31
C ILE A 416 -28.68 -39.07 -28.84
N SER A 417 -28.60 -40.33 -28.41
CA SER A 417 -28.24 -40.72 -27.04
C SER A 417 -26.88 -40.17 -26.54
N PRO A 418 -25.80 -40.09 -27.35
CA PRO A 418 -24.53 -39.53 -26.87
C PRO A 418 -24.57 -38.02 -26.64
N LEU A 419 -25.37 -37.24 -27.39
CA LEU A 419 -25.49 -35.79 -27.27
C LEU A 419 -26.26 -35.37 -26.01
N LEU A 420 -27.25 -36.11 -25.60
CA LEU A 420 -28.01 -35.90 -24.37
C LEU A 420 -27.17 -36.16 -23.10
N THR A 421 -26.21 -37.08 -23.15
CA THR A 421 -25.33 -37.39 -22.00
C THR A 421 -24.27 -36.30 -21.76
N VAL A 422 -23.83 -35.60 -22.80
CA VAL A 422 -22.86 -34.47 -22.66
C VAL A 422 -23.55 -33.25 -22.09
N SER A 423 -24.78 -32.95 -22.50
CA SER A 423 -25.58 -31.83 -21.98
C SER A 423 -25.90 -32.02 -20.47
N SER A 424 -26.26 -33.21 -20.04
CA SER A 424 -26.58 -33.49 -18.64
C SER A 424 -25.37 -33.40 -17.71
N GLY A 425 -24.15 -33.64 -18.21
CA GLY A 425 -22.91 -33.51 -17.43
C GLY A 425 -22.60 -32.07 -17.04
N ALA A 426 -22.78 -31.14 -17.97
CA ALA A 426 -22.53 -29.71 -17.73
C ALA A 426 -23.50 -29.11 -16.67
N ASP A 427 -24.76 -29.50 -16.71
CA ASP A 427 -25.76 -29.06 -15.73
C ASP A 427 -25.49 -29.60 -14.33
N ASN A 428 -25.00 -30.83 -14.22
CA ASN A 428 -24.62 -31.42 -12.93
C ASN A 428 -23.43 -30.73 -12.27
N TRP A 429 -22.43 -30.29 -13.04
CA TRP A 429 -21.32 -29.47 -12.55
C TRP A 429 -21.79 -28.10 -12.06
N ARG A 430 -22.69 -27.47 -12.80
CA ARG A 430 -23.25 -26.16 -12.43
C ARG A 430 -24.04 -26.24 -11.12
N LEU A 431 -24.81 -27.28 -10.90
CA LEU A 431 -25.54 -27.51 -9.65
C LEU A 431 -24.59 -27.79 -8.47
N LEU A 432 -23.55 -28.58 -8.68
CA LEU A 432 -22.54 -28.87 -7.66
C LEU A 432 -21.80 -27.61 -7.23
N LEU A 433 -21.41 -26.77 -8.18
CA LEU A 433 -20.73 -25.50 -7.88
C LEU A 433 -21.65 -24.50 -7.17
N ALA A 434 -22.94 -24.49 -7.51
CA ALA A 434 -23.93 -23.65 -6.81
C ALA A 434 -24.15 -24.13 -5.36
N ASP A 435 -24.20 -25.43 -5.13
CA ASP A 435 -24.32 -26.00 -3.80
C ASP A 435 -23.07 -25.70 -2.94
N LEU A 436 -21.88 -25.80 -3.52
CA LEU A 436 -20.62 -25.43 -2.84
C LEU A 436 -20.53 -23.93 -2.56
N GLN A 437 -20.99 -23.08 -3.47
CA GLN A 437 -21.00 -21.62 -3.29
C GLN A 437 -21.95 -21.20 -2.16
N THR A 438 -23.13 -21.81 -2.05
CA THR A 438 -24.06 -21.52 -0.94
C THR A 438 -23.52 -21.95 0.41
N LEU A 439 -22.76 -23.01 0.48
CA LEU A 439 -22.06 -23.50 1.68
C LEU A 439 -20.99 -22.50 2.16
N ILE A 440 -20.21 -21.94 1.25
CA ILE A 440 -19.13 -21.00 1.55
C ILE A 440 -19.70 -19.63 1.98
N ILE A 441 -20.81 -19.18 1.38
CA ILE A 441 -21.41 -17.87 1.61
C ILE A 441 -22.24 -17.82 2.91
N ASN A 442 -22.97 -18.88 3.26
CA ASN A 442 -23.91 -18.86 4.37
C ASN A 442 -23.28 -18.82 5.76
N ASP A 443 -22.01 -19.14 5.89
CA ASP A 443 -21.35 -19.22 7.20
C ASP A 443 -20.50 -18.00 7.57
N ALA A 444 -20.54 -16.91 6.80
CA ALA A 444 -19.79 -15.64 7.03
C ALA A 444 -18.31 -15.85 7.35
N ARG A 445 -17.70 -16.93 6.88
CA ARG A 445 -16.34 -17.37 7.21
C ARG A 445 -15.42 -17.15 6.02
N GLU A 446 -14.21 -16.74 6.29
CA GLU A 446 -13.18 -16.62 5.28
C GLU A 446 -12.65 -18.02 4.94
N VAL A 447 -13.32 -18.71 4.01
CA VAL A 447 -12.94 -20.01 3.49
C VAL A 447 -12.53 -19.86 2.03
N TRP A 448 -11.36 -20.41 1.67
CA TRP A 448 -10.86 -20.44 0.30
C TRP A 448 -10.71 -21.88 -0.17
N LEU A 449 -11.16 -22.16 -1.37
CA LEU A 449 -10.90 -23.41 -2.07
C LEU A 449 -9.66 -23.20 -2.96
N ASP A 450 -8.62 -23.99 -2.72
CA ASP A 450 -7.41 -23.97 -3.51
C ASP A 450 -7.50 -24.93 -4.71
N GLU A 451 -8.16 -26.11 -4.51
CA GLU A 451 -8.33 -27.12 -5.55
C GLU A 451 -9.68 -27.84 -5.41
N LEU A 452 -10.28 -28.11 -6.55
CA LEU A 452 -11.53 -28.87 -6.67
C LEU A 452 -11.44 -29.80 -7.88
N TYR A 453 -11.50 -31.10 -7.68
CA TYR A 453 -11.52 -32.07 -8.78
C TYR A 453 -12.22 -33.36 -8.40
N VAL A 454 -12.66 -34.10 -9.42
CA VAL A 454 -13.26 -35.42 -9.24
C VAL A 454 -12.27 -36.50 -9.66
N GLN A 455 -11.94 -37.38 -8.75
CA GLN A 455 -11.07 -38.51 -8.97
C GLN A 455 -11.90 -39.80 -9.13
N ARG A 456 -11.55 -40.60 -10.12
CA ARG A 456 -12.11 -41.97 -10.24
C ARG A 456 -11.21 -42.89 -9.44
N GLU A 457 -11.77 -43.62 -8.49
CA GLU A 457 -11.01 -44.61 -7.74
C GLU A 457 -10.56 -45.75 -8.68
N SER A 458 -9.30 -45.76 -9.06
CA SER A 458 -8.66 -46.92 -9.68
C SER A 458 -8.36 -47.92 -8.56
N ARG A 459 -9.09 -49.00 -8.46
CA ARG A 459 -8.73 -50.09 -7.54
C ARG A 459 -7.29 -50.50 -7.76
N GLY A 460 -6.48 -50.26 -6.74
CA GLY A 460 -5.07 -50.61 -6.72
C GLY A 460 -4.87 -52.10 -7.03
N SER A 461 -3.95 -52.32 -7.94
CA SER A 461 -3.39 -53.59 -8.31
C SER A 461 -2.89 -54.36 -7.08
N LYS A 462 -3.73 -55.25 -6.52
CA LYS A 462 -3.26 -56.40 -5.76
C LYS A 462 -3.32 -57.61 -6.64
N LYS A 463 -2.19 -58.32 -6.74
CA LYS A 463 -1.90 -59.52 -7.55
C LYS A 463 -3.01 -60.58 -7.56
N PRO A 464 -3.14 -61.37 -8.63
CA PRO A 464 -4.31 -62.22 -8.87
C PRO A 464 -4.29 -63.47 -8.02
N ALA A 465 -5.35 -63.68 -7.21
CA ALA A 465 -5.72 -65.03 -6.76
C ALA A 465 -6.92 -65.47 -7.59
N ARG A 466 -6.72 -66.62 -8.26
CA ARG A 466 -7.74 -67.33 -9.03
C ARG A 466 -9.03 -67.53 -8.21
N ARG A 467 -10.19 -67.09 -8.72
CA ARG A 467 -11.39 -67.94 -8.83
C ARG A 467 -12.67 -67.18 -9.19
N ARG A 468 -13.36 -67.78 -10.16
CA ARG A 468 -14.79 -67.78 -10.47
C ARG A 468 -15.47 -66.50 -10.91
N ALA A 469 -15.87 -66.54 -12.17
CA ALA A 469 -16.86 -65.69 -12.79
C ALA A 469 -18.18 -65.68 -11.99
N SER A 470 -18.57 -64.50 -11.53
CA SER A 470 -19.98 -64.16 -11.33
C SER A 470 -20.23 -62.84 -12.04
N ASN A 471 -21.26 -62.89 -12.85
CA ASN A 471 -21.78 -61.85 -13.71
C ASN A 471 -22.29 -60.67 -12.84
N ASP A 472 -21.48 -59.65 -12.65
CA ASP A 472 -21.93 -58.38 -12.08
C ASP A 472 -21.36 -57.23 -12.91
N GLN A 473 -21.96 -57.00 -14.07
CA GLN A 473 -21.56 -55.98 -15.06
C GLN A 473 -22.16 -54.59 -14.78
N ASN A 474 -22.56 -54.23 -13.53
CA ASN A 474 -23.21 -52.94 -13.28
C ASN A 474 -22.76 -52.20 -12.01
N LEU A 475 -21.51 -52.35 -11.57
CA LEU A 475 -20.99 -51.41 -10.56
C LEU A 475 -20.25 -50.23 -11.26
N LYS A 476 -20.96 -49.10 -11.35
CA LYS A 476 -20.33 -47.82 -11.74
C LYS A 476 -19.18 -47.55 -10.79
N PRO A 477 -17.99 -47.11 -11.27
CA PRO A 477 -16.88 -46.78 -10.40
C PRO A 477 -17.25 -45.64 -9.44
N ASN A 478 -16.93 -45.80 -8.16
CA ASN A 478 -17.16 -44.74 -7.19
C ASN A 478 -16.39 -43.49 -7.60
N ARG A 479 -17.05 -42.37 -7.64
CA ARG A 479 -16.46 -41.06 -7.93
C ARG A 479 -16.26 -40.34 -6.61
N VAL A 480 -15.05 -39.84 -6.41
CA VAL A 480 -14.64 -39.13 -5.20
C VAL A 480 -14.35 -37.69 -5.59
N LEU A 481 -15.04 -36.74 -4.95
CA LEU A 481 -14.78 -35.34 -5.05
C LEU A 481 -13.68 -34.99 -4.04
N VAL A 482 -12.61 -34.38 -4.51
CA VAL A 482 -11.51 -33.89 -3.67
C VAL A 482 -11.63 -32.41 -3.55
N LEU A 483 -11.65 -31.92 -2.30
CA LEU A 483 -11.70 -30.51 -1.92
C LEU A 483 -10.48 -30.19 -1.08
N ASN A 484 -9.62 -29.30 -1.58
CA ASN A 484 -8.52 -28.74 -0.84
C ASN A 484 -8.77 -27.24 -0.65
N GLY A 485 -8.51 -26.74 0.54
CA GLY A 485 -8.68 -25.33 0.81
C GLY A 485 -8.18 -24.94 2.19
N ARG A 486 -8.48 -23.73 2.57
CA ARG A 486 -8.06 -23.15 3.84
C ARG A 486 -9.13 -22.22 4.41
N PHE A 487 -9.14 -22.04 5.70
CA PHE A 487 -9.98 -21.05 6.38
C PHE A 487 -9.20 -20.29 7.43
N LEU A 488 -9.57 -19.03 7.62
CA LEU A 488 -8.98 -18.14 8.59
C LEU A 488 -9.80 -18.13 9.88
N VAL A 489 -9.12 -18.28 11.02
CA VAL A 489 -9.75 -18.19 12.34
C VAL A 489 -9.66 -16.74 12.81
N ARG A 490 -10.80 -16.04 12.86
CA ARG A 490 -10.91 -14.71 13.45
C ARG A 490 -11.65 -14.75 14.76
N ASP A 491 -11.15 -14.01 15.75
CA ASP A 491 -11.90 -13.67 16.95
C ASP A 491 -12.41 -12.22 16.80
N PRO A 492 -13.72 -11.99 16.82
CA PRO A 492 -14.29 -10.67 16.56
C PRO A 492 -14.19 -9.67 17.73
N GLU A 493 -13.87 -10.07 18.97
CA GLU A 493 -14.14 -9.18 20.11
C GLU A 493 -13.04 -9.01 21.16
N THR A 494 -11.96 -9.78 21.18
CA THR A 494 -10.94 -9.64 22.24
C THR A 494 -9.54 -10.10 21.80
N GLU A 495 -8.50 -9.50 22.41
CA GLU A 495 -7.14 -10.05 22.49
C GLU A 495 -7.16 -11.39 23.26
N SER A 496 -7.53 -12.43 22.56
CA SER A 496 -7.84 -13.72 23.18
C SER A 496 -6.61 -14.58 23.39
N SER A 497 -6.61 -15.27 24.51
CA SER A 497 -5.62 -16.27 24.84
C SER A 497 -5.58 -17.38 23.77
N ARG A 498 -4.40 -17.98 23.59
CA ARG A 498 -4.15 -19.08 22.63
C ARG A 498 -5.15 -20.24 22.76
N GLU A 499 -5.75 -20.43 23.92
CA GLU A 499 -6.76 -21.47 24.19
C GLU A 499 -8.10 -21.20 23.49
N ASN A 500 -8.55 -19.96 23.43
CA ASN A 500 -9.80 -19.58 22.74
C ASN A 500 -9.70 -19.77 21.21
N LEU A 501 -8.54 -19.46 20.63
CA LEU A 501 -8.30 -19.69 19.20
C LEU A 501 -8.31 -21.17 18.83
N ILE A 502 -7.80 -22.03 19.70
CA ILE A 502 -7.84 -23.50 19.50
C ILE A 502 -9.27 -24.02 19.57
N GLN A 503 -10.09 -23.53 20.51
CA GLN A 503 -11.49 -23.90 20.61
C GLN A 503 -12.30 -23.42 19.39
N LEU A 504 -12.07 -22.19 18.94
CA LEU A 504 -12.72 -21.64 17.76
C LEU A 504 -12.34 -22.43 16.50
N ASN A 505 -11.07 -22.78 16.35
CA ASN A 505 -10.58 -23.61 15.25
C ASN A 505 -11.27 -24.99 15.22
N SER A 506 -11.39 -25.64 16.39
CA SER A 506 -12.05 -26.93 16.48
C SER A 506 -13.55 -26.86 16.18
N ALA A 507 -14.21 -25.79 16.59
CA ALA A 507 -15.62 -25.53 16.27
C ALA A 507 -15.85 -25.30 14.78
N LEU A 508 -14.95 -24.56 14.12
CA LEU A 508 -14.99 -24.32 12.67
C LEU A 508 -14.76 -25.60 11.86
N GLN A 509 -13.82 -26.44 12.27
CA GLN A 509 -13.57 -27.75 11.65
C GLN A 509 -14.79 -28.65 11.73
N LYS A 510 -15.46 -28.66 12.90
CA LYS A 510 -16.68 -29.44 13.11
C LYS A 510 -17.82 -28.93 12.25
N ALA A 511 -18.07 -27.63 12.24
CA ALA A 511 -19.13 -27.02 11.46
C ALA A 511 -18.95 -27.22 9.94
N LEU A 512 -17.74 -27.06 9.41
CA LEU A 512 -17.44 -27.31 8.01
C LEU A 512 -17.67 -28.79 7.64
N THR A 513 -17.30 -29.71 8.53
CA THR A 513 -17.52 -31.14 8.34
C THR A 513 -19.03 -31.48 8.32
N GLU A 514 -19.80 -30.93 9.25
CA GLU A 514 -21.26 -31.16 9.35
C GLU A 514 -21.99 -30.58 8.15
N SER A 515 -21.58 -29.38 7.69
CA SER A 515 -22.14 -28.74 6.51
C SER A 515 -21.87 -29.55 5.23
N LEU A 516 -20.66 -30.08 5.06
CA LEU A 516 -20.33 -30.95 3.91
C LEU A 516 -21.02 -32.29 3.95
N ASP A 517 -21.27 -32.86 5.12
CA ASP A 517 -21.99 -34.15 5.28
C ASP A 517 -23.47 -34.01 4.98
N GLN A 518 -24.05 -32.83 5.17
CA GLN A 518 -25.46 -32.53 4.90
C GLN A 518 -25.74 -32.13 3.45
N CYS A 519 -24.70 -31.99 2.61
CA CYS A 519 -24.90 -31.60 1.21
C CYS A 519 -25.59 -32.67 0.37
N ASP A 520 -26.46 -32.22 -0.52
CA ASP A 520 -27.24 -33.10 -1.40
C ASP A 520 -26.39 -33.98 -2.33
N PHE A 521 -25.19 -33.52 -2.70
CA PHE A 521 -24.28 -34.27 -3.56
C PHE A 521 -23.42 -35.28 -2.78
N ALA A 522 -23.26 -35.13 -1.48
CA ALA A 522 -22.39 -35.98 -0.68
C ALA A 522 -23.10 -37.28 -0.28
N LYS A 523 -22.46 -38.42 -0.50
CA LYS A 523 -22.92 -39.72 0.00
C LYS A 523 -22.24 -40.03 1.34
N LYS A 524 -20.95 -39.82 1.42
CA LYS A 524 -20.15 -40.07 2.62
C LYS A 524 -18.80 -39.35 2.50
N ILE A 525 -18.31 -38.76 3.57
CA ILE A 525 -16.95 -38.27 3.68
C ILE A 525 -16.03 -39.48 3.91
N LEU A 526 -15.11 -39.72 2.97
CA LEU A 526 -14.17 -40.84 3.00
C LEU A 526 -12.93 -40.50 3.81
N LYS A 527 -12.45 -39.27 3.66
CA LYS A 527 -11.25 -38.76 4.34
C LYS A 527 -11.42 -37.30 4.67
N LYS A 528 -10.94 -36.90 5.81
CA LYS A 528 -10.80 -35.50 6.23
C LYS A 528 -9.49 -35.32 6.96
N GLN A 529 -8.77 -34.27 6.62
CA GLN A 529 -7.50 -33.93 7.22
C GLN A 529 -7.43 -32.42 7.43
N PHE A 530 -6.90 -32.00 8.56
CA PHE A 530 -6.70 -30.60 8.89
C PHE A 530 -5.26 -30.40 9.34
N GLU A 531 -4.61 -29.37 8.80
CA GLU A 531 -3.27 -28.94 9.20
C GLU A 531 -3.32 -27.45 9.56
N THR A 532 -2.94 -27.12 10.78
CA THR A 532 -2.94 -25.73 11.25
C THR A 532 -1.51 -25.21 11.23
N GLU A 533 -1.25 -24.21 10.41
CA GLU A 533 0.02 -23.50 10.40
C GLU A 533 -0.02 -22.28 11.33
N GLY A 534 0.95 -22.20 12.24
CA GLY A 534 1.14 -21.07 13.12
C GLY A 534 1.93 -19.96 12.42
N ARG A 535 1.35 -18.76 12.33
CA ARG A 535 1.96 -17.53 11.83
C ARG A 535 2.57 -17.65 10.41
N GLY A 536 1.73 -17.65 9.40
CA GLY A 536 2.14 -17.36 8.03
C GLY A 536 2.20 -15.87 7.73
N ASP A 537 2.87 -15.49 6.64
CA ASP A 537 3.13 -14.10 6.21
C ASP A 537 1.87 -13.25 5.91
N LEU A 538 0.70 -13.82 5.86
CA LEU A 538 -0.56 -13.11 5.65
C LEU A 538 -1.17 -12.66 7.00
N PHE A 539 -0.93 -11.42 7.40
CA PHE A 539 -1.59 -10.72 8.51
C PHE A 539 -1.33 -11.26 9.93
N ASN A 540 -0.26 -12.01 10.15
CA ASN A 540 0.09 -12.53 11.49
C ASN A 540 -1.04 -13.35 12.15
N ARG A 541 -1.85 -14.08 11.34
CA ARG A 541 -3.04 -14.81 11.77
C ARG A 541 -2.88 -16.31 11.52
N PHE A 542 -3.61 -17.12 12.31
CA PHE A 542 -3.63 -18.57 12.14
C PHE A 542 -4.60 -18.96 11.03
N TYR A 543 -4.18 -19.82 10.12
CA TYR A 543 -5.06 -20.47 9.16
C TYR A 543 -4.89 -21.98 9.22
N THR A 544 -5.98 -22.67 8.87
CA THR A 544 -6.03 -24.13 8.86
C THR A 544 -6.33 -24.60 7.44
N TYR A 545 -5.45 -25.42 6.91
CA TYR A 545 -5.69 -26.14 5.67
C TYR A 545 -6.64 -27.29 5.93
N PHE A 546 -7.51 -27.58 4.99
CA PHE A 546 -8.36 -28.73 5.00
C PHE A 546 -8.26 -29.53 3.69
N HIS A 547 -8.41 -30.82 3.82
CA HIS A 547 -8.49 -31.76 2.72
C HIS A 547 -9.67 -32.69 2.98
N TYR A 548 -10.60 -32.75 2.04
CA TYR A 548 -11.74 -33.66 2.07
C TYR A 548 -11.75 -34.54 0.84
N GLU A 549 -12.04 -35.83 1.02
CA GLU A 549 -12.39 -36.78 -0.01
C GLU A 549 -13.82 -37.22 0.25
N ILE A 550 -14.75 -36.91 -0.65
CA ILE A 550 -16.20 -37.13 -0.49
C ILE A 550 -16.70 -38.06 -1.58
N GLU A 551 -17.30 -39.18 -1.20
CA GLU A 551 -17.97 -40.06 -2.13
C GLU A 551 -19.27 -39.41 -2.64
N LEU A 552 -19.42 -39.31 -3.97
CA LEU A 552 -20.58 -38.69 -4.60
C LEU A 552 -21.74 -39.66 -4.71
N LYS A 553 -22.99 -39.17 -4.55
CA LYS A 553 -24.20 -39.95 -4.82
C LYS A 553 -24.26 -40.29 -6.32
N GLY A 554 -24.53 -41.58 -6.61
CA GLY A 554 -24.42 -42.13 -7.98
C GLY A 554 -25.49 -41.68 -8.98
N GLU A 555 -26.42 -40.83 -8.56
CA GLU A 555 -27.55 -40.38 -9.41
C GLU A 555 -27.20 -39.25 -10.36
N ARG A 556 -26.12 -38.52 -10.11
CA ARG A 556 -25.65 -37.45 -10.97
C ARG A 556 -24.36 -37.84 -11.70
N SER A 557 -24.40 -37.91 -13.03
CA SER A 557 -23.22 -38.14 -13.86
C SER A 557 -22.43 -36.84 -13.97
N LEU A 558 -21.36 -36.68 -13.22
CA LEU A 558 -20.38 -35.62 -13.40
C LEU A 558 -19.35 -36.01 -14.46
#